data_40a3981791d917cacefcbb895854f9a2
#
_entry.id   40a3981791d917cacefcbb895854f9a2
#
_cell.length_a   1.000
_cell.length_b   1.000
_cell.length_c   1.000
_cell.angle_alpha   90.00
_cell.angle_beta   90.00
_cell.angle_gamma   90.00
#
_symmetry.space_group_name_H-M   'P 1'
#
loop_
_entity.id
_entity.type
_entity.pdbx_description
1 polymer ?
#
loop_
_entity_poly.entity_id
_entity_poly.type
_entity_poly.pdbx_seq_one_letter_code
_entity_poly.pdbx_strand_id
1 'polypeptide(L)'
;MIKAEQIYQATDDGLDIIIALYPDAKECVQKYSTGTPKKHFAIRKENTPSCSLKKYKECWRVTDFGGEGNAESPIDLYMKEKNIDRFPDAILRLAAEYNVTDELKKDVNKPTFAERDATIDEKDGTRIFELNDKFTEDELKVLGPNVQQEHVDALNWHSAKWIGYVK
;
A
#
# COMPACT_ATOMS: atom_id res chain seq x y z
N MET A 1 10.75 10.45 5.00
CA MET A 1 10.66 10.36 3.51
C MET A 1 9.25 9.96 3.14
N ILE A 2 8.57 10.75 2.33
CA ILE A 2 7.17 10.51 1.91
C ILE A 2 7.10 9.23 1.06
N LYS A 3 6.11 8.38 1.32
CA LYS A 3 5.89 7.12 0.61
C LYS A 3 4.65 7.21 -0.29
N ALA A 4 4.56 6.32 -1.28
CA ALA A 4 3.41 6.24 -2.20
C ALA A 4 2.08 6.05 -1.46
N GLU A 5 2.06 5.27 -0.37
CA GLU A 5 0.86 5.02 0.42
C GLU A 5 0.29 6.32 1.03
N GLN A 6 1.16 7.26 1.43
CA GLN A 6 0.72 8.55 1.98
C GLN A 6 0.07 9.42 0.89
N ILE A 7 0.61 9.38 -0.33
CA ILE A 7 0.00 10.04 -1.49
C ILE A 7 -1.37 9.42 -1.79
N TYR A 8 -1.47 8.09 -1.85
CA TYR A 8 -2.75 7.42 -2.10
C TYR A 8 -3.80 7.73 -1.03
N GLN A 9 -3.41 7.72 0.25
CA GLN A 9 -4.32 8.08 1.35
C GLN A 9 -4.84 9.52 1.25
N ALA A 10 -4.01 10.44 0.76
CA ALA A 10 -4.38 11.85 0.59
C ALA A 10 -5.22 12.12 -0.67
N THR A 11 -5.32 11.16 -1.59
CA THR A 11 -5.91 11.34 -2.93
C THR A 11 -6.98 10.30 -3.27
N ASP A 12 -7.76 9.87 -2.28
CA ASP A 12 -8.79 8.80 -2.41
C ASP A 12 -8.25 7.55 -3.14
N ASP A 13 -7.22 6.95 -2.57
CA ASP A 13 -6.48 5.82 -3.15
C ASP A 13 -5.93 6.10 -4.57
N GLY A 14 -5.56 7.36 -4.82
CA GLY A 14 -5.00 7.82 -6.09
C GLY A 14 -6.03 8.25 -7.13
N LEU A 15 -7.33 8.23 -6.81
CA LEU A 15 -8.39 8.62 -7.73
C LEU A 15 -8.30 10.08 -8.13
N ASP A 16 -8.02 10.97 -7.19
CA ASP A 16 -7.93 12.42 -7.45
C ASP A 16 -6.81 12.73 -8.45
N ILE A 17 -5.71 11.97 -8.41
CA ILE A 17 -4.61 12.09 -9.38
C ILE A 17 -5.11 11.71 -10.78
N ILE A 18 -5.83 10.58 -10.91
CA ILE A 18 -6.35 10.12 -12.19
C ILE A 18 -7.35 11.13 -12.77
N ILE A 19 -8.26 11.66 -11.94
CA ILE A 19 -9.26 12.64 -12.39
C ILE A 19 -8.61 13.98 -12.75
N ALA A 20 -7.57 14.39 -12.04
CA ALA A 20 -6.82 15.60 -12.37
C ALA A 20 -6.09 15.49 -13.72
N LEU A 21 -5.58 14.30 -14.07
CA LEU A 21 -4.96 14.03 -15.35
C LEU A 21 -6.00 13.82 -16.47
N TYR A 22 -7.08 13.09 -16.17
CA TYR A 22 -8.10 12.66 -17.11
C TYR A 22 -9.50 12.90 -16.53
N PRO A 23 -10.08 14.11 -16.70
CA PRO A 23 -11.37 14.48 -16.08
C PRO A 23 -12.53 13.54 -16.43
N ASP A 24 -12.52 12.94 -17.63
CA ASP A 24 -13.56 12.02 -18.10
C ASP A 24 -13.59 10.71 -17.30
N ALA A 25 -12.50 10.37 -16.58
CA ALA A 25 -12.44 9.22 -15.69
C ALA A 25 -13.48 9.30 -14.56
N LYS A 26 -13.90 10.51 -14.15
CA LYS A 26 -14.93 10.73 -13.14
C LYS A 26 -16.26 10.03 -13.44
N GLU A 27 -16.68 10.01 -14.70
CA GLU A 27 -17.92 9.32 -15.11
C GLU A 27 -17.78 7.78 -14.96
N CYS A 28 -16.57 7.25 -15.11
CA CYS A 28 -16.30 5.83 -14.94
C CYS A 28 -16.47 5.38 -13.49
N VAL A 29 -16.08 6.21 -12.52
CA VAL A 29 -16.24 5.95 -11.08
C VAL A 29 -17.71 5.86 -10.71
N GLN A 30 -18.53 6.80 -11.12
CA GLN A 30 -19.96 6.84 -10.80
C GLN A 30 -20.67 5.57 -11.28
N LYS A 31 -20.36 5.11 -12.49
CA LYS A 31 -20.95 3.90 -13.05
C LYS A 31 -20.46 2.60 -12.41
N TYR A 32 -19.21 2.58 -11.94
CA TYR A 32 -18.69 1.44 -11.16
C TYR A 32 -19.48 1.24 -9.87
N SER A 33 -19.83 2.32 -9.17
CA SER A 33 -20.58 2.29 -7.92
C SER A 33 -22.04 1.85 -8.10
N THR A 34 -22.64 2.11 -9.27
CA THR A 34 -24.05 1.80 -9.55
C THR A 34 -24.28 0.45 -10.25
N GLY A 35 -23.22 -0.31 -10.53
CA GLY A 35 -23.30 -1.59 -11.24
C GLY A 35 -23.67 -1.51 -12.71
N THR A 36 -23.79 -0.30 -13.29
CA THR A 36 -24.02 -0.09 -14.72
C THR A 36 -22.80 -0.44 -15.56
N PRO A 37 -22.93 -0.77 -16.86
CA PRO A 37 -21.79 -1.03 -17.74
C PRO A 37 -20.76 0.10 -17.65
N LYS A 38 -19.51 -0.26 -17.44
CA LYS A 38 -18.39 0.67 -17.29
C LYS A 38 -18.26 1.51 -18.55
N LYS A 39 -18.24 2.84 -18.40
CA LYS A 39 -17.78 3.72 -19.46
C LYS A 39 -16.25 3.60 -19.56
N HIS A 40 -15.76 3.73 -20.77
CA HIS A 40 -14.33 3.92 -21.02
C HIS A 40 -14.03 5.42 -21.14
N PHE A 41 -12.81 5.81 -20.84
CA PHE A 41 -12.28 7.15 -21.06
C PHE A 41 -11.00 7.06 -21.87
N ALA A 42 -10.53 8.20 -22.39
CA ALA A 42 -9.34 8.27 -23.20
C ALA A 42 -8.19 8.93 -22.43
N ILE A 43 -7.00 8.34 -22.48
CA ILE A 43 -5.75 8.93 -21.96
C ILE A 43 -4.90 9.55 -23.07
N ARG A 44 -5.31 9.37 -24.32
CA ARG A 44 -4.69 9.92 -25.52
C ARG A 44 -5.75 10.36 -26.50
N LYS A 45 -5.35 11.07 -27.55
CA LYS A 45 -6.27 11.49 -28.61
C LYS A 45 -6.65 10.27 -29.46
N GLU A 46 -7.84 9.71 -29.18
CA GLU A 46 -8.40 8.55 -29.88
C GLU A 46 -9.90 8.75 -30.15
N ASN A 47 -10.41 8.09 -31.21
CA ASN A 47 -11.83 8.21 -31.61
C ASN A 47 -12.74 7.39 -30.69
N THR A 48 -12.25 6.28 -30.15
CA THR A 48 -13.00 5.38 -29.26
C THR A 48 -12.25 5.24 -27.94
N PRO A 49 -12.82 5.73 -26.83
CA PRO A 49 -12.20 5.59 -25.51
C PRO A 49 -11.92 4.14 -25.19
N SER A 50 -10.67 3.82 -24.79
CA SER A 50 -10.21 2.45 -24.58
C SER A 50 -9.77 2.17 -23.14
N CYS A 51 -9.75 3.16 -22.25
CA CYS A 51 -9.25 2.98 -20.89
C CYS A 51 -10.36 2.64 -19.92
N SER A 52 -10.12 1.65 -19.04
CA SER A 52 -11.00 1.30 -17.93
C SER A 52 -10.37 1.66 -16.59
N LEU A 53 -11.22 1.96 -15.62
CA LEU A 53 -10.84 2.26 -14.25
C LEU A 53 -11.28 1.12 -13.33
N LYS A 54 -10.37 0.64 -12.47
CA LYS A 54 -10.67 -0.41 -11.49
C LYS A 54 -9.98 -0.13 -10.16
N LYS A 55 -10.71 -0.32 -9.07
CA LYS A 55 -10.15 -0.22 -7.71
C LYS A 55 -9.52 -1.56 -7.30
N TYR A 56 -8.28 -1.50 -6.86
CA TYR A 56 -7.55 -2.56 -6.20
C TYR A 56 -7.43 -2.24 -4.71
N LYS A 57 -6.89 -3.18 -3.91
CA LYS A 57 -6.78 -2.98 -2.45
C LYS A 57 -6.00 -1.73 -2.07
N GLU A 58 -4.95 -1.41 -2.82
CA GLU A 58 -3.98 -0.36 -2.49
C GLU A 58 -4.26 0.98 -3.18
N CYS A 59 -4.75 0.92 -4.43
CA CYS A 59 -5.05 2.12 -5.22
C CYS A 59 -5.96 1.82 -6.40
N TRP A 60 -6.50 2.87 -7.00
CA TRP A 60 -7.14 2.79 -8.31
C TRP A 60 -6.09 2.51 -9.40
N ARG A 61 -6.48 1.80 -10.44
CA ARG A 61 -5.61 1.53 -11.59
C ARG A 61 -6.37 1.75 -12.88
N VAL A 62 -5.64 2.21 -13.89
CA VAL A 62 -6.14 2.41 -15.25
C VAL A 62 -5.55 1.35 -16.16
N THR A 63 -6.40 0.68 -16.93
CA THR A 63 -5.96 -0.25 -17.97
C THR A 63 -6.32 0.32 -19.32
N ASP A 64 -5.31 0.57 -20.17
CA ASP A 64 -5.49 1.01 -21.55
C ASP A 64 -5.50 -0.21 -22.50
N PHE A 65 -6.68 -0.58 -22.97
CA PHE A 65 -6.85 -1.71 -23.90
C PHE A 65 -6.43 -1.38 -25.34
N GLY A 66 -6.25 -0.11 -25.67
CA GLY A 66 -5.72 0.31 -26.96
C GLY A 66 -4.20 0.40 -27.01
N GLY A 67 -3.54 0.22 -25.86
CA GLY A 67 -2.09 0.17 -25.71
C GLY A 67 -1.59 -1.23 -25.34
N GLU A 68 -0.68 -1.29 -24.37
CA GLU A 68 -0.09 -2.55 -23.90
C GLU A 68 -1.02 -3.41 -23.03
N GLY A 69 -2.17 -2.86 -22.61
CA GLY A 69 -3.12 -3.58 -21.76
C GLY A 69 -2.69 -3.75 -20.29
N ASN A 70 -1.60 -3.15 -19.88
CA ASN A 70 -1.11 -3.19 -18.50
C ASN A 70 -1.94 -2.27 -17.61
N ALA A 71 -2.13 -2.70 -16.35
CA ALA A 71 -2.80 -1.89 -15.34
C ALA A 71 -1.79 -0.94 -14.68
N GLU A 72 -1.91 0.35 -14.98
CA GLU A 72 -1.00 1.40 -14.49
C GLU A 72 -1.50 2.03 -13.20
N SER A 73 -0.58 2.36 -12.30
CA SER A 73 -0.90 3.07 -11.06
C SER A 73 -1.08 4.59 -11.33
N PRO A 74 -1.76 5.33 -10.43
CA PRO A 74 -1.90 6.78 -10.55
C PRO A 74 -0.55 7.51 -10.64
N ILE A 75 0.46 7.03 -9.92
CA ILE A 75 1.80 7.61 -9.95
C ILE A 75 2.51 7.35 -11.27
N ASP A 76 2.37 6.13 -11.84
CA ASP A 76 2.95 5.81 -13.16
C ASP A 76 2.35 6.69 -14.26
N LEU A 77 1.03 6.89 -14.22
CA LEU A 77 0.33 7.80 -15.15
C LEU A 77 0.81 9.25 -14.98
N TYR A 78 0.95 9.72 -13.74
CA TYR A 78 1.46 11.05 -13.47
C TYR A 78 2.90 11.23 -13.98
N MET A 79 3.75 10.22 -13.80
CA MET A 79 5.12 10.23 -14.32
C MET A 79 5.14 10.34 -15.85
N LYS A 80 4.31 9.57 -16.55
CA LYS A 80 4.18 9.62 -18.00
C LYS A 80 3.71 10.98 -18.50
N GLU A 81 2.62 11.52 -17.94
CA GLU A 81 2.05 12.81 -18.34
C GLU A 81 2.97 14.01 -18.06
N LYS A 82 3.73 13.95 -16.96
CA LYS A 82 4.64 15.03 -16.56
C LYS A 82 6.07 14.83 -17.04
N ASN A 83 6.36 13.77 -17.82
CA ASN A 83 7.69 13.38 -18.27
C ASN A 83 8.70 13.32 -17.12
N ILE A 84 8.36 12.58 -16.07
CA ILE A 84 9.20 12.38 -14.89
C ILE A 84 9.83 10.99 -14.96
N ASP A 85 11.14 10.91 -15.04
CA ASP A 85 11.85 9.64 -15.16
C ASP A 85 12.04 8.92 -13.83
N ARG A 86 12.07 9.67 -12.72
CA ARG A 86 12.39 9.12 -11.41
C ARG A 86 11.17 9.11 -10.49
N PHE A 87 10.84 7.93 -9.99
CA PHE A 87 9.72 7.74 -9.05
C PHE A 87 9.77 8.64 -7.80
N PRO A 88 10.94 8.84 -7.13
CA PRO A 88 11.01 9.75 -5.99
C PRO A 88 10.65 11.21 -6.32
N ASP A 89 10.97 11.67 -7.53
CA ASP A 89 10.66 13.03 -7.97
C ASP A 89 9.15 13.21 -8.19
N ALA A 90 8.47 12.18 -8.69
CA ALA A 90 7.01 12.14 -8.79
C ALA A 90 6.35 12.21 -7.41
N ILE A 91 6.85 11.44 -6.45
CA ILE A 91 6.38 11.47 -5.05
C ILE A 91 6.50 12.87 -4.45
N LEU A 92 7.67 13.52 -4.62
CA LEU A 92 7.89 14.88 -4.09
C LEU A 92 6.95 15.91 -4.72
N ARG A 93 6.72 15.84 -6.04
CA ARG A 93 5.79 16.74 -6.75
C ARG A 93 4.35 16.53 -6.31
N LEU A 94 3.89 15.27 -6.26
CA LEU A 94 2.55 14.93 -5.79
C LEU A 94 2.36 15.34 -4.33
N ALA A 95 3.37 15.15 -3.48
CA ALA A 95 3.33 15.59 -2.10
C ALA A 95 3.13 17.11 -1.99
N ALA A 96 3.80 17.90 -2.83
CA ALA A 96 3.61 19.35 -2.89
C ALA A 96 2.23 19.74 -3.43
N GLU A 97 1.74 19.09 -4.50
CA GLU A 97 0.42 19.36 -5.09
C GLU A 97 -0.73 19.08 -4.13
N TYR A 98 -0.64 17.97 -3.38
CA TYR A 98 -1.69 17.52 -2.46
C TYR A 98 -1.41 17.86 -0.99
N ASN A 99 -0.41 18.70 -0.70
CA ASN A 99 0.00 19.12 0.65
C ASN A 99 0.27 17.95 1.61
N VAL A 100 0.84 16.85 1.09
CA VAL A 100 1.23 15.69 1.89
C VAL A 100 2.54 16.00 2.58
N THR A 101 2.51 16.10 3.90
CA THR A 101 3.71 16.31 4.71
C THR A 101 4.27 14.98 5.21
N ASP A 102 5.58 14.96 5.49
CA ASP A 102 6.29 13.81 6.09
C ASP A 102 5.94 13.62 7.59
N GLU A 103 5.04 14.44 8.10
CA GLU A 103 4.40 14.14 9.36
C GLU A 103 3.62 12.84 9.16
N LEU A 104 4.34 11.74 9.43
CA LEU A 104 3.69 10.53 9.89
C LEU A 104 2.74 10.99 11.00
N LYS A 105 1.46 11.17 10.70
CA LYS A 105 0.46 10.82 11.67
C LYS A 105 0.84 9.39 12.01
N LYS A 106 1.63 9.20 13.07
CA LYS A 106 1.69 7.93 13.74
C LYS A 106 0.23 7.56 13.83
N ASP A 107 -0.17 6.55 13.09
CA ASP A 107 -1.48 5.95 13.26
C ASP A 107 -1.50 5.58 14.73
N VAL A 108 -2.02 6.49 15.55
CA VAL A 108 -2.11 6.34 17.01
C VAL A 108 -2.96 5.10 17.31
N ASN A 109 -3.61 4.57 16.29
CA ASN A 109 -4.44 3.38 16.31
C ASN A 109 -3.83 2.15 15.62
N LYS A 110 -2.58 2.19 15.13
CA LYS A 110 -1.90 0.92 14.85
C LYS A 110 -1.41 0.38 16.18
N PRO A 111 -2.03 -0.71 16.68
CA PRO A 111 -1.56 -1.33 17.92
C PRO A 111 -0.07 -1.60 17.78
N THR A 112 0.71 -1.19 18.79
CA THR A 112 2.10 -1.61 18.92
C THR A 112 2.14 -3.13 18.94
N PHE A 113 3.27 -3.75 18.64
CA PHE A 113 3.39 -5.22 18.63
C PHE A 113 2.87 -5.83 19.94
N ALA A 114 3.10 -5.15 21.06
CA ALA A 114 2.56 -5.54 22.39
C ALA A 114 1.03 -5.40 22.51
N GLU A 115 0.42 -4.41 21.82
CA GLU A 115 -1.04 -4.23 21.82
C GLU A 115 -1.74 -5.20 20.85
N ARG A 116 -1.03 -5.74 19.83
CA ARG A 116 -1.57 -6.78 18.95
C ARG A 116 -1.70 -8.12 19.65
N ASP A 117 -0.82 -8.40 20.61
CA ASP A 117 -0.89 -9.61 21.41
C ASP A 117 -2.07 -9.61 22.40
N ALA A 118 -2.58 -8.41 22.76
CA ALA A 118 -3.72 -8.28 23.68
C ALA A 118 -5.10 -8.44 23.01
N THR A 119 -5.17 -8.48 21.66
CA THR A 119 -6.43 -8.60 20.92
C THR A 119 -6.50 -9.88 20.10
N ILE A 120 -6.08 -10.99 20.65
CA ILE A 120 -6.34 -12.31 20.06
C ILE A 120 -7.80 -12.65 20.35
N ASP A 121 -8.62 -12.66 19.30
CA ASP A 121 -10.04 -12.96 19.37
C ASP A 121 -10.24 -14.41 19.84
N GLU A 122 -10.81 -14.63 21.02
CA GLU A 122 -10.99 -15.93 21.66
C GLU A 122 -11.85 -16.94 20.85
N LYS A 123 -12.37 -16.51 19.70
CA LYS A 123 -13.39 -17.25 18.95
C LYS A 123 -12.87 -18.28 17.94
N ASP A 124 -11.59 -18.25 17.55
CA ASP A 124 -11.11 -19.01 16.39
C ASP A 124 -10.07 -20.11 16.67
N GLY A 125 -9.84 -20.50 17.92
CA GLY A 125 -8.80 -21.50 18.24
C GLY A 125 -7.40 -21.03 17.84
N THR A 126 -7.11 -19.77 18.04
CA THR A 126 -5.88 -19.08 17.62
C THR A 126 -4.68 -19.58 18.42
N ARG A 127 -3.56 -19.75 17.76
CA ARG A 127 -2.28 -20.11 18.41
C ARG A 127 -1.79 -18.94 19.25
N ILE A 128 -1.45 -19.20 20.49
CA ILE A 128 -0.86 -18.22 21.41
C ILE A 128 0.65 -18.44 21.46
N PHE A 129 1.39 -17.36 21.27
CA PHE A 129 2.84 -17.31 21.44
C PHE A 129 3.19 -16.28 22.49
N GLU A 130 4.12 -16.60 23.37
CA GLU A 130 4.80 -15.65 24.24
C GLU A 130 6.06 -15.17 23.53
N LEU A 131 6.20 -13.85 23.39
CA LEU A 131 7.42 -13.27 22.82
C LEU A 131 8.44 -13.08 23.93
N ASN A 132 9.65 -13.52 23.66
CA ASN A 132 10.78 -13.32 24.57
C ASN A 132 11.56 -12.07 24.12
N ASP A 133 12.02 -11.30 25.09
CA ASP A 133 12.84 -10.10 24.82
C ASP A 133 14.21 -10.45 24.21
N LYS A 134 14.68 -11.67 24.41
CA LYS A 134 15.98 -12.11 23.90
C LYS A 134 15.90 -13.53 23.36
N PHE A 135 16.75 -13.81 22.37
CA PHE A 135 17.01 -15.15 21.89
C PHE A 135 17.90 -15.90 22.89
N THR A 136 17.65 -17.20 23.04
CA THR A 136 18.57 -18.10 23.75
C THR A 136 19.80 -18.37 22.87
N GLU A 137 20.90 -18.81 23.47
CA GLU A 137 22.11 -19.18 22.70
C GLU A 137 21.84 -20.27 21.65
N ASP A 138 20.95 -21.21 21.93
CA ASP A 138 20.60 -22.29 21.01
C ASP A 138 19.76 -21.79 19.84
N GLU A 139 18.84 -20.86 20.06
CA GLU A 139 18.08 -20.19 19.00
C GLU A 139 18.99 -19.35 18.10
N LEU A 140 19.94 -18.61 18.66
CA LEU A 140 20.93 -17.86 17.88
C LEU A 140 21.81 -18.78 17.02
N LYS A 141 22.22 -19.95 17.54
CA LYS A 141 22.97 -20.96 16.75
C LYS A 141 22.18 -21.50 15.58
N VAL A 142 20.86 -21.66 15.73
CA VAL A 142 19.96 -22.10 14.62
C VAL A 142 19.91 -21.06 13.51
N LEU A 143 19.94 -19.76 13.86
CA LEU A 143 19.96 -18.66 12.88
C LEU A 143 21.27 -18.56 12.12
N GLY A 144 22.38 -19.02 12.72
CA GLY A 144 23.68 -19.12 12.09
C GLY A 144 24.84 -19.01 13.07
N PRO A 145 26.02 -19.57 12.72
CA PRO A 145 27.16 -19.68 13.63
C PRO A 145 27.77 -18.33 14.05
N ASN A 146 27.48 -17.27 13.31
CA ASN A 146 28.00 -15.92 13.56
C ASN A 146 26.88 -14.92 13.96
N VAL A 147 25.66 -15.41 14.20
CA VAL A 147 24.56 -14.54 14.61
C VAL A 147 24.65 -14.29 16.13
N GLN A 148 24.63 -13.02 16.49
CA GLN A 148 24.63 -12.57 17.88
C GLN A 148 23.35 -11.80 18.16
N GLN A 149 23.03 -11.60 19.45
CA GLN A 149 21.83 -10.88 19.88
C GLN A 149 21.70 -9.50 19.23
N GLU A 150 22.81 -8.78 19.09
CA GLU A 150 22.85 -7.46 18.45
C GLU A 150 22.34 -7.46 16.99
N HIS A 151 22.55 -8.58 16.27
CA HIS A 151 22.09 -8.70 14.89
C HIS A 151 20.58 -8.87 14.81
N VAL A 152 19.98 -9.65 15.71
CA VAL A 152 18.53 -9.85 15.76
C VAL A 152 17.80 -8.63 16.30
N ASP A 153 18.41 -7.92 17.24
CA ASP A 153 17.89 -6.66 17.78
C ASP A 153 17.87 -5.57 16.68
N ALA A 154 18.92 -5.48 15.88
CA ALA A 154 18.98 -4.55 14.74
C ALA A 154 17.90 -4.80 13.69
N LEU A 155 17.46 -6.06 13.53
CA LEU A 155 16.37 -6.48 12.64
C LEU A 155 14.99 -6.44 13.32
N ASN A 156 14.93 -6.09 14.60
CA ASN A 156 13.72 -6.15 15.43
C ASN A 156 13.05 -7.54 15.41
N TRP A 157 13.86 -8.58 15.47
CA TRP A 157 13.40 -9.96 15.57
C TRP A 157 13.19 -10.36 17.01
N HIS A 158 12.19 -11.18 17.25
CA HIS A 158 11.85 -11.69 18.59
C HIS A 158 11.76 -13.22 18.55
N SER A 159 12.24 -13.87 19.60
CA SER A 159 11.99 -15.28 19.84
C SER A 159 10.55 -15.47 20.31
N ALA A 160 9.90 -16.53 19.88
CA ALA A 160 8.53 -16.82 20.25
C ALA A 160 8.41 -18.22 20.83
N LYS A 161 7.91 -18.31 22.05
CA LYS A 161 7.56 -19.56 22.69
C LYS A 161 6.10 -19.89 22.43
N TRP A 162 5.83 -21.03 21.81
CA TRP A 162 4.47 -21.49 21.65
C TRP A 162 3.88 -21.92 22.99
N ILE A 163 2.72 -21.38 23.39
CA ILE A 163 2.08 -21.66 24.67
C ILE A 163 0.87 -22.58 24.52
N GLY A 164 0.22 -22.59 23.35
CA GLY A 164 -0.94 -23.45 23.11
C GLY A 164 -1.98 -22.84 22.16
N TYR A 165 -3.19 -23.38 22.26
CA TYR A 165 -4.35 -22.86 21.56
C TYR A 165 -5.35 -22.33 22.58
N VAL A 166 -6.00 -21.20 22.28
CA VAL A 166 -7.22 -20.80 22.96
C VAL A 166 -8.38 -21.57 22.32
N LYS A 167 -9.17 -22.23 23.17
CA LYS A 167 -10.42 -22.87 22.75
C LYS A 167 -11.56 -21.87 22.79
#